data_53a9ac59c199c7fdb3968bf6391009db
#
_entry.id   53a9ac59c199c7fdb3968bf6391009db
#
_cell.length_a   1.000
_cell.length_b   1.000
_cell.length_c   1.000
_cell.angle_alpha   90.00
_cell.angle_beta   90.00
_cell.angle_gamma   90.00
#
_symmetry.space_group_name_H-M   'P 1'
#
loop_
_entity.id
_entity.type
_entity.pdbx_description
1 polymer ?
#
loop_
_entity_poly.entity_id
_entity_poly.type
_entity_poly.pdbx_seq_one_letter_code
_entity_poly.pdbx_strand_id
1 'polypeptide(L)'
;MIKTVIFDIGRVLVGYDWDEFFMSLYHDEKIARRLREAFFAGGVWDEMDRGVWSEEELLKGFAANDPEIEKEIRETWGKFDRLVYQYDFTRSWINGLKARGYQVLYLSNWSYHLLELCKEALDFTELMDGGVFSCHVKLIKPDEAIYKCIIEKYGLNPD
;
A
#
# COMPACT_ATOMS: atom_id res chain seq x y z
N MET A 1 18.06 1.24 -24.46
CA MET A 1 17.38 2.52 -24.15
C MET A 1 16.19 2.23 -23.26
N ILE A 2 16.06 2.89 -22.11
CA ILE A 2 14.94 2.71 -21.17
C ILE A 2 13.63 3.08 -21.87
N LYS A 3 12.64 2.20 -21.81
CA LYS A 3 11.31 2.39 -22.41
C LYS A 3 10.19 2.36 -21.39
N THR A 4 10.42 1.73 -20.23
CA THR A 4 9.42 1.55 -19.18
C THR A 4 9.94 2.08 -17.86
N VAL A 5 9.09 2.81 -17.15
CA VAL A 5 9.33 3.25 -15.77
C VAL A 5 8.32 2.55 -14.86
N ILE A 6 8.80 1.88 -13.83
CA ILE A 6 7.96 1.21 -12.84
C ILE A 6 8.08 1.95 -11.52
N PHE A 7 6.95 2.47 -11.04
CA PHE A 7 6.89 3.18 -9.77
C PHE A 7 6.51 2.25 -8.60
N ASP A 8 7.15 2.43 -7.45
CA ASP A 8 6.46 2.18 -6.20
C ASP A 8 5.41 3.28 -5.96
N ILE A 9 4.39 3.02 -5.15
CA ILE A 9 3.34 3.98 -4.85
C ILE A 9 3.55 4.65 -3.50
N GLY A 10 3.70 3.85 -2.45
CA GLY A 10 3.81 4.35 -1.09
C GLY A 10 5.05 5.21 -0.86
N ARG A 11 4.89 6.45 -0.39
CA ARG A 11 5.96 7.45 -0.18
C ARG A 11 6.75 7.82 -1.44
N VAL A 12 6.20 7.49 -2.62
CA VAL A 12 6.73 7.88 -3.93
C VAL A 12 5.70 8.70 -4.70
N LEU A 13 4.47 8.22 -4.83
CA LEU A 13 3.36 8.88 -5.51
C LEU A 13 2.26 9.33 -4.55
N VAL A 14 2.20 8.73 -3.35
CA VAL A 14 1.31 9.11 -2.25
C VAL A 14 2.09 9.24 -0.95
N GLY A 15 1.60 10.12 -0.08
CA GLY A 15 2.11 10.31 1.29
C GLY A 15 1.22 9.65 2.32
N TYR A 16 1.82 9.28 3.44
CA TYR A 16 1.15 8.86 4.67
C TYR A 16 2.12 8.97 5.85
N ASP A 17 1.57 9.27 7.02
CA ASP A 17 2.29 9.26 8.29
C ASP A 17 1.49 8.49 9.33
N TRP A 18 1.98 7.32 9.74
CA TRP A 18 1.30 6.45 10.69
C TRP A 18 1.21 7.04 12.08
N ASP A 19 2.24 7.74 12.53
CA ASP A 19 2.29 8.29 13.87
C ASP A 19 1.31 9.47 13.97
N GLU A 20 1.31 10.37 12.98
CA GLU A 20 0.36 11.45 12.87
C GLU A 20 -1.08 10.91 12.75
N PHE A 21 -1.29 9.89 11.95
CA PHE A 21 -2.59 9.26 11.76
C PHE A 21 -3.15 8.70 13.08
N PHE A 22 -2.40 7.86 13.79
CA PHE A 22 -2.85 7.30 15.06
C PHE A 22 -3.06 8.38 16.12
N MET A 23 -2.18 9.39 16.18
CA MET A 23 -2.35 10.54 17.06
C MET A 23 -3.63 11.34 16.74
N SER A 24 -3.95 11.52 15.46
CA SER A 24 -5.18 12.23 15.05
C SER A 24 -6.46 11.52 15.46
N LEU A 25 -6.43 10.19 15.60
CA LEU A 25 -7.59 9.39 15.98
C LEU A 25 -7.83 9.36 17.48
N TYR A 26 -6.78 9.30 18.28
CA TYR A 26 -6.90 9.01 19.72
C TYR A 26 -6.41 10.13 20.63
N HIS A 27 -5.59 11.07 20.14
CA HIS A 27 -4.97 12.14 20.91
C HIS A 27 -4.22 11.64 22.16
N ASP A 28 -3.70 10.40 22.10
CA ASP A 28 -3.01 9.70 23.17
C ASP A 28 -1.75 9.01 22.59
N GLU A 29 -0.58 9.51 22.97
CA GLU A 29 0.71 9.00 22.48
C GLU A 29 0.95 7.53 22.84
N LYS A 30 0.47 7.10 24.01
CA LYS A 30 0.61 5.71 24.44
C LYS A 30 -0.20 4.76 23.56
N ILE A 31 -1.44 5.14 23.28
CA ILE A 31 -2.33 4.37 22.38
C ILE A 31 -1.79 4.39 20.95
N ALA A 32 -1.37 5.54 20.44
CA ALA A 32 -0.80 5.68 19.09
C ALA A 32 0.40 4.75 18.88
N ARG A 33 1.34 4.72 19.85
CA ARG A 33 2.51 3.83 19.80
C ARG A 33 2.10 2.35 19.84
N ARG A 34 1.18 1.96 20.71
CA ARG A 34 0.69 0.57 20.82
C ARG A 34 0.01 0.12 19.53
N LEU A 35 -0.81 0.97 18.91
CA LEU A 35 -1.41 0.68 17.61
C LEU A 35 -0.36 0.46 16.53
N ARG A 36 0.66 1.33 16.47
CA ARG A 36 1.78 1.13 15.55
C ARG A 36 2.46 -0.23 15.76
N GLU A 37 2.80 -0.56 16.99
CA GLU A 37 3.41 -1.85 17.32
C GLU A 37 2.47 -3.02 16.95
N ALA A 38 1.18 -2.94 17.28
CA ALA A 38 0.21 -3.99 16.99
C ALA A 38 0.02 -4.24 15.49
N PHE A 39 -0.06 -3.18 14.67
CA PHE A 39 -0.24 -3.33 13.23
C PHE A 39 1.02 -3.82 12.50
N PHE A 40 2.22 -3.46 12.96
CA PHE A 40 3.47 -3.78 12.24
C PHE A 40 4.28 -4.93 12.84
N ALA A 41 3.89 -5.49 13.98
CA ALA A 41 4.53 -6.67 14.53
C ALA A 41 4.01 -7.98 13.89
N GLY A 42 4.78 -9.04 14.05
CA GLY A 42 4.33 -10.42 13.81
C GLY A 42 4.04 -10.81 12.35
N GLY A 43 4.35 -9.96 11.37
CA GLY A 43 4.18 -10.29 9.94
C GLY A 43 2.72 -10.31 9.44
N VAL A 44 1.74 -9.94 10.27
CA VAL A 44 0.32 -9.90 9.86
C VAL A 44 0.09 -8.90 8.73
N TRP A 45 0.83 -7.78 8.75
CA TRP A 45 0.77 -6.77 7.70
C TRP A 45 1.20 -7.33 6.33
N ASP A 46 2.26 -8.17 6.32
CA ASP A 46 2.73 -8.81 5.08
C ASP A 46 1.66 -9.75 4.51
N GLU A 47 0.93 -10.48 5.35
CA GLU A 47 -0.18 -11.33 4.92
C GLU A 47 -1.39 -10.51 4.42
N MET A 48 -1.62 -9.33 5.00
CA MET A 48 -2.59 -8.38 4.51
C MET A 48 -2.21 -7.88 3.10
N ASP A 49 -0.96 -7.48 2.89
CA ASP A 49 -0.43 -7.04 1.59
C ASP A 49 -0.39 -8.18 0.57
N ARG A 50 -0.19 -9.42 1.03
CA ARG A 50 -0.29 -10.62 0.19
C ARG A 50 -1.75 -10.92 -0.19
N GLY A 51 -2.71 -10.48 0.61
CA GLY A 51 -4.14 -10.64 0.35
C GLY A 51 -4.63 -12.09 0.46
N VAL A 52 -4.04 -12.90 1.35
CA VAL A 52 -4.38 -14.31 1.53
C VAL A 52 -5.23 -14.58 2.75
N TRP A 53 -5.20 -13.72 3.76
CA TRP A 53 -6.04 -13.82 4.95
C TRP A 53 -7.34 -13.04 4.79
N SER A 54 -8.40 -13.55 5.40
CA SER A 54 -9.68 -12.84 5.55
C SER A 54 -9.54 -11.65 6.52
N GLU A 55 -10.47 -10.72 6.45
CA GLU A 55 -10.50 -9.56 7.37
C GLU A 55 -10.50 -9.99 8.84
N GLU A 56 -11.29 -11.01 9.20
CA GLU A 56 -11.35 -11.49 10.59
C GLU A 56 -10.04 -12.18 11.03
N GLU A 57 -9.34 -12.86 10.13
CA GLU A 57 -8.01 -13.43 10.42
C GLU A 57 -6.98 -12.33 10.65
N LEU A 58 -7.00 -11.28 9.83
CA LEU A 58 -6.13 -10.11 9.99
C LEU A 58 -6.40 -9.39 11.32
N LEU A 59 -7.65 -9.09 11.62
CA LEU A 59 -8.04 -8.41 12.86
C LEU A 59 -7.66 -9.23 14.10
N LYS A 60 -7.85 -10.54 14.09
CA LYS A 60 -7.38 -11.43 15.16
C LYS A 60 -5.86 -11.44 15.26
N GLY A 61 -5.17 -11.45 14.14
CA GLY A 61 -3.70 -11.39 14.11
C GLY A 61 -3.16 -10.09 14.72
N PHE A 62 -3.71 -8.95 14.35
CA PHE A 62 -3.35 -7.66 14.93
C PHE A 62 -3.69 -7.58 16.41
N ALA A 63 -4.87 -8.04 16.82
CA ALA A 63 -5.28 -8.08 18.23
C ALA A 63 -4.39 -9.03 19.07
N ALA A 64 -3.88 -10.11 18.49
CA ALA A 64 -2.96 -10.99 19.19
C ALA A 64 -1.61 -10.35 19.50
N ASN A 65 -1.19 -9.34 18.71
CA ASN A 65 0.02 -8.56 18.99
C ASN A 65 -0.14 -7.65 20.20
N ASP A 66 -1.35 -7.16 20.49
CA ASP A 66 -1.67 -6.39 21.68
C ASP A 66 -3.15 -6.53 22.08
N PRO A 67 -3.50 -7.58 22.88
CA PRO A 67 -4.90 -7.87 23.22
C PRO A 67 -5.58 -6.79 24.09
N GLU A 68 -4.80 -5.96 24.79
CA GLU A 68 -5.38 -4.94 25.67
C GLU A 68 -6.00 -3.76 24.90
N ILE A 69 -5.63 -3.60 23.61
CA ILE A 69 -6.17 -2.54 22.73
C ILE A 69 -6.93 -3.13 21.52
N GLU A 70 -7.47 -4.34 21.62
CA GLU A 70 -8.22 -4.95 20.51
C GLU A 70 -9.35 -4.05 20.01
N LYS A 71 -10.04 -3.35 20.91
CA LYS A 71 -11.10 -2.41 20.56
C LYS A 71 -10.57 -1.30 19.65
N GLU A 72 -9.49 -0.66 20.03
CA GLU A 72 -8.85 0.42 19.28
C GLU A 72 -8.32 -0.06 17.92
N ILE A 73 -7.77 -1.29 17.86
CA ILE A 73 -7.36 -1.92 16.60
C ILE A 73 -8.54 -2.05 15.64
N ARG A 74 -9.66 -2.61 16.10
CA ARG A 74 -10.88 -2.79 15.28
C ARG A 74 -11.50 -1.46 14.87
N GLU A 75 -11.50 -0.45 15.74
CA GLU A 75 -11.98 0.90 15.42
C GLU A 75 -11.08 1.62 14.40
N THR A 76 -9.77 1.42 14.49
CA THR A 76 -8.79 2.01 13.58
C THR A 76 -8.88 1.40 12.17
N TRP A 77 -9.15 0.10 12.08
CA TRP A 77 -9.26 -0.64 10.83
C TRP A 77 -10.19 0.03 9.81
N GLY A 78 -11.34 0.51 10.25
CA GLY A 78 -12.33 1.16 9.38
C GLY A 78 -12.02 2.63 9.02
N LYS A 79 -10.87 3.19 9.45
CA LYS A 79 -10.55 4.62 9.32
C LYS A 79 -9.33 4.90 8.44
N PHE A 80 -8.76 3.90 7.79
CA PHE A 80 -7.58 4.06 6.92
C PHE A 80 -7.84 4.92 5.68
N ASP A 81 -9.09 5.25 5.36
CA ASP A 81 -9.46 6.22 4.33
C ASP A 81 -8.82 7.60 4.53
N ARG A 82 -8.48 7.95 5.78
CA ARG A 82 -7.88 9.23 6.16
C ARG A 82 -6.35 9.21 6.17
N LEU A 83 -5.74 8.06 5.93
CA LEU A 83 -4.31 7.89 6.06
C LEU A 83 -3.55 8.40 4.85
N VAL A 84 -4.04 8.11 3.64
CA VAL A 84 -3.28 8.28 2.40
C VAL A 84 -3.72 9.52 1.65
N TYR A 85 -2.75 10.30 1.19
CA TYR A 85 -2.97 11.46 0.33
C TYR A 85 -2.05 11.45 -0.88
N GLN A 86 -2.56 11.92 -2.01
CA GLN A 86 -1.78 12.05 -3.25
C GLN A 86 -0.86 13.26 -3.15
N TYR A 87 0.40 13.14 -3.62
CA TYR A 87 1.27 14.30 -3.75
C TYR A 87 0.85 15.18 -4.94
N ASP A 88 1.02 16.48 -4.83
CA ASP A 88 0.66 17.47 -5.87
C ASP A 88 1.37 17.21 -7.20
N PHE A 89 2.58 16.67 -7.17
CA PHE A 89 3.38 16.39 -8.36
C PHE A 89 3.05 15.05 -9.04
N THR A 90 2.31 14.15 -8.41
CA THR A 90 2.11 12.77 -8.88
C THR A 90 1.56 12.71 -10.30
N ARG A 91 0.46 13.39 -10.56
CA ARG A 91 -0.18 13.39 -11.89
C ARG A 91 0.69 14.05 -12.96
N SER A 92 1.33 15.17 -12.64
CA SER A 92 2.20 15.86 -13.59
C SER A 92 3.46 15.04 -13.92
N TRP A 93 3.99 14.30 -12.96
CA TRP A 93 5.15 13.43 -13.18
C TRP A 93 4.80 12.26 -14.12
N ILE A 94 3.68 11.55 -13.85
CA ILE A 94 3.19 10.47 -14.69
C ILE A 94 2.94 10.97 -16.13
N ASN A 95 2.19 12.06 -16.28
CA ASN A 95 1.87 12.64 -17.59
C ASN A 95 3.11 13.11 -18.34
N GLY A 96 4.08 13.69 -17.64
CA GLY A 96 5.36 14.13 -18.23
C GLY A 96 6.18 12.96 -18.78
N LEU A 97 6.18 11.80 -18.12
CA LEU A 97 6.84 10.61 -18.63
C LEU A 97 6.10 10.02 -19.84
N LYS A 98 4.78 9.94 -19.78
CA LYS A 98 3.95 9.46 -20.91
C LYS A 98 4.10 10.36 -22.13
N ALA A 99 4.12 11.69 -21.98
CA ALA A 99 4.34 12.64 -23.07
C ALA A 99 5.71 12.46 -23.74
N ARG A 100 6.70 11.91 -23.03
CA ARG A 100 8.03 11.58 -23.53
C ARG A 100 8.12 10.17 -24.15
N GLY A 101 6.99 9.45 -24.21
CA GLY A 101 6.88 8.13 -24.83
C GLY A 101 7.30 6.95 -23.93
N TYR A 102 7.44 7.16 -22.63
CA TYR A 102 7.66 6.06 -21.69
C TYR A 102 6.36 5.32 -21.39
N GLN A 103 6.45 4.00 -21.31
CA GLN A 103 5.44 3.20 -20.63
C GLN A 103 5.58 3.42 -19.11
N VAL A 104 4.49 3.72 -18.42
CA VAL A 104 4.49 4.02 -16.99
C VAL A 104 3.65 3.00 -16.25
N LEU A 105 4.30 2.19 -15.42
CA LEU A 105 3.70 1.11 -14.65
C LEU A 105 3.89 1.35 -13.15
N TYR A 106 3.13 0.61 -12.31
CA TYR A 106 3.36 0.55 -10.87
C TYR A 106 3.61 -0.90 -10.40
N LEU A 107 4.38 -1.05 -9.32
CA LEU A 107 4.60 -2.29 -8.58
C LEU A 107 4.62 -1.96 -7.09
N SER A 108 3.54 -2.26 -6.37
CA SER A 108 3.41 -1.85 -4.98
C SER A 108 2.80 -2.93 -4.08
N ASN A 109 3.34 -3.03 -2.85
CA ASN A 109 2.70 -3.79 -1.79
C ASN A 109 1.49 -2.98 -1.32
N TRP A 110 0.29 -3.55 -1.49
CA TRP A 110 -0.96 -2.89 -1.18
C TRP A 110 -2.09 -3.91 -0.96
N SER A 111 -2.82 -3.80 0.12
CA SER A 111 -3.88 -4.73 0.48
C SER A 111 -5.21 -4.39 -0.20
N TYR A 112 -6.11 -5.38 -0.30
CA TYR A 112 -7.49 -5.14 -0.77
C TYR A 112 -8.23 -4.11 0.07
N HIS A 113 -8.07 -4.16 1.39
CA HIS A 113 -8.70 -3.24 2.31
C HIS A 113 -8.28 -1.78 2.06
N LEU A 114 -6.98 -1.54 1.94
CA LEU A 114 -6.46 -0.21 1.64
C LEU A 114 -6.80 0.26 0.22
N LEU A 115 -6.84 -0.65 -0.77
CA LEU A 115 -7.28 -0.30 -2.13
C LEU A 115 -8.71 0.23 -2.15
N GLU A 116 -9.61 -0.38 -1.36
CA GLU A 116 -11.00 0.06 -1.28
C GLU A 116 -11.13 1.38 -0.53
N LEU A 117 -10.48 1.51 0.64
CA LEU A 117 -10.60 2.70 1.48
C LEU A 117 -9.88 3.93 0.90
N CYS A 118 -8.74 3.72 0.23
CA CYS A 118 -7.91 4.81 -0.30
C CYS A 118 -8.10 5.03 -1.81
N LYS A 119 -9.16 4.53 -2.41
CA LYS A 119 -9.38 4.56 -3.87
C LYS A 119 -9.30 5.97 -4.49
N GLU A 120 -9.76 7.01 -3.77
CA GLU A 120 -9.68 8.38 -4.24
C GLU A 120 -8.23 8.89 -4.30
N ALA A 121 -7.41 8.53 -3.30
CA ALA A 121 -6.00 8.90 -3.28
C ALA A 121 -5.16 8.11 -4.33
N LEU A 122 -5.69 7.00 -4.83
CA LEU A 122 -5.03 6.12 -5.81
C LEU A 122 -5.57 6.29 -7.24
N ASP A 123 -6.49 7.20 -7.49
CA ASP A 123 -7.15 7.40 -8.79
C ASP A 123 -6.17 7.77 -9.92
N PHE A 124 -4.99 8.32 -9.58
CA PHE A 124 -3.91 8.57 -10.56
C PHE A 124 -3.42 7.29 -11.26
N THR A 125 -3.67 6.11 -10.70
CA THR A 125 -3.30 4.83 -11.35
C THR A 125 -4.02 4.64 -12.68
N GLU A 126 -5.17 5.28 -12.89
CA GLU A 126 -5.88 5.31 -14.17
C GLU A 126 -5.11 6.06 -15.28
N LEU A 127 -4.18 6.94 -14.92
CA LEU A 127 -3.29 7.63 -15.88
C LEU A 127 -2.12 6.74 -16.33
N MET A 128 -1.82 5.69 -15.58
CA MET A 128 -0.71 4.78 -15.86
C MET A 128 -1.11 3.70 -16.86
N ASP A 129 -0.13 3.08 -17.49
CA ASP A 129 -0.38 2.02 -18.49
C ASP A 129 -0.70 0.66 -17.81
N GLY A 130 -0.72 0.64 -16.49
CA GLY A 130 -1.10 -0.49 -15.65
C GLY A 130 -0.07 -0.74 -14.54
N GLY A 131 -0.10 -1.94 -13.97
CA GLY A 131 0.81 -2.33 -12.90
C GLY A 131 0.39 -3.60 -12.17
N VAL A 132 1.00 -3.79 -11.01
CA VAL A 132 0.75 -4.91 -10.11
C VAL A 132 0.63 -4.41 -8.67
N PHE A 133 -0.50 -4.70 -8.04
CA PHE A 133 -0.65 -4.68 -6.59
C PHE A 133 -0.41 -6.09 -6.04
N SER A 134 0.33 -6.18 -4.95
CA SER A 134 0.72 -7.44 -4.31
C SER A 134 -0.47 -8.35 -3.98
N CYS A 135 -1.56 -7.79 -3.44
CA CYS A 135 -2.75 -8.56 -3.09
C CYS A 135 -3.43 -9.23 -4.28
N HIS A 136 -3.33 -8.67 -5.50
CA HIS A 136 -3.93 -9.26 -6.70
C HIS A 136 -3.18 -10.50 -7.18
N VAL A 137 -1.87 -10.58 -6.93
CA VAL A 137 -1.01 -11.67 -7.39
C VAL A 137 -0.54 -12.59 -6.27
N LYS A 138 -0.90 -12.29 -5.02
CA LYS A 138 -0.51 -13.06 -3.82
C LYS A 138 1.00 -13.11 -3.58
N LEU A 139 1.71 -12.12 -4.08
CA LEU A 139 3.16 -11.96 -3.97
C LEU A 139 3.47 -10.59 -3.41
N ILE A 140 4.53 -10.46 -2.61
CA ILE A 140 4.94 -9.18 -2.02
C ILE A 140 6.40 -8.86 -2.36
N LYS A 141 6.73 -7.57 -2.44
CA LYS A 141 8.12 -7.12 -2.43
C LYS A 141 8.70 -7.38 -1.03
N PRO A 142 9.98 -7.82 -0.89
CA PRO A 142 10.99 -7.91 -1.93
C PRO A 142 11.13 -9.28 -2.59
N ASP A 143 10.13 -10.17 -2.53
CA ASP A 143 10.21 -11.50 -3.14
C ASP A 143 10.47 -11.38 -4.65
N GLU A 144 11.44 -12.14 -5.18
CA GLU A 144 11.80 -12.12 -6.61
C GLU A 144 10.61 -12.42 -7.53
N ALA A 145 9.67 -13.24 -7.05
CA ALA A 145 8.50 -13.67 -7.80
C ALA A 145 7.60 -12.51 -8.26
N ILE A 146 7.44 -11.45 -7.46
CA ILE A 146 6.59 -10.31 -7.85
C ILE A 146 7.23 -9.48 -8.97
N TYR A 147 8.58 -9.39 -8.99
CA TYR A 147 9.29 -8.71 -10.07
C TYR A 147 9.21 -9.52 -11.38
N LYS A 148 9.35 -10.84 -11.32
CA LYS A 148 9.10 -11.71 -12.47
C LYS A 148 7.67 -11.57 -12.98
N CYS A 149 6.70 -11.52 -12.09
CA CYS A 149 5.29 -11.35 -12.44
C CYS A 149 5.04 -10.10 -13.29
N ILE A 150 5.56 -8.92 -12.90
CA ILE A 150 5.37 -7.70 -13.70
C ILE A 150 6.15 -7.74 -15.02
N ILE A 151 7.36 -8.31 -15.02
CA ILE A 151 8.16 -8.49 -16.25
C ILE A 151 7.40 -9.33 -17.26
N GLU A 152 6.90 -10.49 -16.86
CA GLU A 152 6.12 -11.39 -17.72
C GLU A 152 4.81 -10.77 -18.18
N LYS A 153 4.05 -10.15 -17.24
CA LYS A 153 2.75 -9.54 -17.54
C LYS A 153 2.83 -8.47 -18.63
N TYR A 154 3.90 -7.70 -18.66
CA TYR A 154 4.07 -6.58 -19.61
C TYR A 154 5.12 -6.83 -20.68
N GLY A 155 5.69 -8.04 -20.75
CA GLY A 155 6.71 -8.40 -21.74
C GLY A 155 7.95 -7.50 -21.66
N LEU A 156 8.38 -7.16 -20.43
CA LEU A 156 9.49 -6.25 -20.22
C LEU A 156 10.84 -6.93 -20.49
N ASN A 157 11.79 -6.14 -21.00
CA ASN A 157 13.18 -6.54 -21.07
C ASN A 157 13.98 -5.69 -20.08
N PRO A 158 14.49 -6.25 -18.99
CA PRO A 158 15.23 -5.52 -17.96
C PRO A 158 16.68 -5.14 -18.35
N ASP A 159 17.17 -5.50 -19.55
CA ASP A 159 18.52 -5.21 -20.05
C ASP A 159 18.70 -3.76 -20.58
#